data_2ee93da00df3f2f9847569eb2b93d167
#
_entry.id   2ee93da00df3f2f9847569eb2b93d167
#
_cell.length_a   1.000
_cell.length_b   1.000
_cell.length_c   1.000
_cell.angle_alpha   90.00
_cell.angle_beta   90.00
_cell.angle_gamma   90.00
#
_symmetry.space_group_name_H-M   'P 1'
#
loop_
_entity.id
_entity.type
_entity.pdbx_description
1 polymer ?
#
loop_
_entity_poly.entity_id
_entity_poly.type
_entity_poly.pdbx_seq_one_letter_code
_entity_poly.pdbx_strand_id
1 'polypeptide(L)'
;METKRGSVIDQQTIDEIVNTVVARLRTQGVGGASSRSAQTLWGVYDRVEDAIAAAREAQPVWAATSLAVRERVINALREVMHARAEEFARREWEETGLGRVEDKVVKVHNAARATPGLEDLEPRVWNGDKGLVVEEYAPFGVVAAVTPSTHPIP
;
A
#
# COMPACT_ATOMS: atom_id res chain seq x y z
N MET A 1 -21.33 -33.98 -2.66
CA MET A 1 -21.30 -32.51 -2.49
C MET A 1 -19.83 -32.11 -2.31
N GLU A 2 -19.14 -31.87 -3.43
CA GLU A 2 -17.70 -31.60 -3.45
C GLU A 2 -17.44 -30.12 -3.15
N THR A 3 -16.84 -29.88 -2.01
CA THR A 3 -16.37 -28.54 -1.63
C THR A 3 -15.15 -28.21 -2.52
N LYS A 4 -15.33 -27.30 -3.48
CA LYS A 4 -14.21 -26.66 -4.21
C LYS A 4 -13.29 -26.02 -3.17
N ARG A 5 -12.12 -26.62 -2.92
CA ARG A 5 -10.99 -25.98 -2.26
C ARG A 5 -10.54 -24.85 -3.16
N GLY A 6 -10.69 -23.61 -2.69
CA GLY A 6 -10.08 -22.44 -3.32
C GLY A 6 -8.58 -22.70 -3.50
N SER A 7 -8.04 -22.36 -4.65
CA SER A 7 -6.61 -22.49 -4.94
C SER A 7 -5.84 -21.65 -3.92
N VAL A 8 -5.14 -22.29 -3.02
CA VAL A 8 -4.17 -21.63 -2.14
C VAL A 8 -3.06 -21.14 -3.05
N ILE A 9 -2.93 -19.83 -3.20
CA ILE A 9 -1.78 -19.24 -3.90
C ILE A 9 -0.54 -19.65 -3.13
N ASP A 10 0.40 -20.34 -3.78
CA ASP A 10 1.61 -20.80 -3.15
C ASP A 10 2.56 -19.63 -2.82
N GLN A 11 3.46 -19.86 -1.88
CA GLN A 11 4.40 -18.83 -1.41
C GLN A 11 5.30 -18.32 -2.55
N GLN A 12 5.61 -19.16 -3.52
CA GLN A 12 6.45 -18.80 -4.66
C GLN A 12 5.75 -17.79 -5.58
N THR A 13 4.46 -18.00 -5.86
CA THR A 13 3.62 -17.06 -6.62
C THR A 13 3.52 -15.72 -5.92
N ILE A 14 3.37 -15.71 -4.59
CA ILE A 14 3.34 -14.47 -3.80
C ILE A 14 4.69 -13.75 -3.91
N ASP A 15 5.80 -14.45 -3.77
CA ASP A 15 7.14 -13.89 -3.89
C ASP A 15 7.41 -13.30 -5.29
N GLU A 16 6.97 -13.96 -6.34
CA GLU A 16 7.06 -13.45 -7.72
C GLU A 16 6.25 -12.19 -7.92
N ILE A 17 5.02 -12.13 -7.39
CA ILE A 17 4.17 -10.92 -7.45
C ILE A 17 4.85 -9.77 -6.71
N VAL A 18 5.29 -9.99 -5.47
CA VAL A 18 5.97 -8.97 -4.66
C VAL A 18 7.22 -8.46 -5.36
N ASN A 19 8.07 -9.35 -5.84
CA ASN A 19 9.29 -8.98 -6.56
C ASN A 19 9.00 -8.22 -7.85
N THR A 20 7.96 -8.61 -8.58
CA THR A 20 7.51 -7.91 -9.80
C THR A 20 7.00 -6.52 -9.50
N VAL A 21 6.19 -6.35 -8.45
CA VAL A 21 5.68 -5.04 -8.02
C VAL A 21 6.83 -4.15 -7.56
N VAL A 22 7.71 -4.65 -6.71
CA VAL A 22 8.88 -3.89 -6.22
C VAL A 22 9.80 -3.48 -7.37
N ALA A 23 10.10 -4.40 -8.30
CA ALA A 23 10.92 -4.09 -9.47
C ALA A 23 10.28 -3.01 -10.34
N ARG A 24 8.97 -3.07 -10.56
CA ARG A 24 8.23 -2.03 -11.31
C ARG A 24 8.21 -0.69 -10.61
N LEU A 25 7.98 -0.66 -9.31
CA LEU A 25 8.03 0.58 -8.53
C LEU A 25 9.41 1.25 -8.59
N ARG A 26 10.49 0.46 -8.63
CA ARG A 26 11.87 0.96 -8.75
C ARG A 26 12.23 1.45 -10.16
N THR A 27 11.66 0.84 -11.20
CA THR A 27 12.03 1.09 -12.61
C THR A 27 11.12 2.06 -13.34
N GLN A 28 9.87 2.23 -12.91
CA GLN A 28 8.97 3.22 -13.50
C GLN A 28 9.31 4.63 -12.99
N GLY A 29 10.32 5.23 -13.61
CA GLY A 29 10.42 6.67 -13.64
C GLY A 29 9.14 7.20 -14.32
N VAL A 30 8.41 8.07 -13.63
CA VAL A 30 7.19 8.66 -14.17
C VAL A 30 7.60 9.64 -15.27
N GLY A 31 7.83 9.12 -16.47
CA GLY A 31 8.13 9.90 -17.67
C GLY A 31 6.92 10.75 -18.06
N GLY A 32 7.23 11.96 -18.52
CA GLY A 32 6.28 13.02 -18.87
C GLY A 32 5.18 12.61 -19.84
N ALA A 33 4.14 13.40 -19.84
CA ALA A 33 2.97 13.31 -20.69
C ALA A 33 3.35 13.24 -22.18
N SER A 34 3.38 12.04 -22.74
CA SER A 34 3.42 11.80 -24.17
C SER A 34 2.50 10.62 -24.49
N SER A 35 1.51 10.91 -25.33
CA SER A 35 0.57 10.01 -26.02
C SER A 35 0.30 8.66 -25.35
N ARG A 36 -0.82 8.57 -24.63
CA ARG A 36 -1.36 7.35 -24.03
C ARG A 36 -1.77 6.35 -25.12
N SER A 37 -0.86 5.49 -25.54
CA SER A 37 -1.25 4.15 -25.95
C SER A 37 -1.62 3.41 -24.67
N ALA A 38 -2.78 2.76 -24.65
CA ALA A 38 -3.41 2.17 -23.46
C ALA A 38 -2.52 1.12 -22.76
N GLN A 39 -1.53 1.56 -22.00
CA GLN A 39 -0.95 0.78 -20.93
C GLN A 39 -1.85 0.99 -19.72
N THR A 40 -2.72 0.02 -19.46
CA THR A 40 -3.55 -0.01 -18.27
C THR A 40 -2.62 0.06 -17.05
N LEU A 41 -2.58 1.20 -16.39
CA LEU A 41 -1.84 1.35 -15.13
C LEU A 41 -2.49 0.40 -14.11
N TRP A 42 -1.70 -0.48 -13.52
CA TRP A 42 -2.19 -1.41 -12.51
C TRP A 42 -2.85 -0.65 -11.36
N GLY A 43 -4.09 -1.01 -11.03
CA GLY A 43 -4.84 -0.41 -9.95
C GLY A 43 -5.53 0.93 -10.32
N VAL A 44 -5.44 1.38 -11.58
CA VAL A 44 -6.14 2.58 -12.05
C VAL A 44 -7.33 2.17 -12.91
N TYR A 45 -8.51 2.66 -12.57
CA TYR A 45 -9.78 2.35 -13.21
C TYR A 45 -10.51 3.61 -13.57
N ASP A 46 -11.25 3.58 -14.68
CA ASP A 46 -12.08 4.72 -15.14
C ASP A 46 -13.36 4.87 -14.30
N ARG A 47 -13.80 3.79 -13.67
CA ARG A 47 -15.03 3.73 -12.87
C ARG A 47 -14.73 3.26 -11.44
N VAL A 48 -15.37 3.90 -10.48
CA VAL A 48 -15.25 3.54 -9.05
C VAL A 48 -15.73 2.11 -8.79
N GLU A 49 -16.80 1.68 -9.46
CA GLU A 49 -17.36 0.34 -9.32
C GLU A 49 -16.35 -0.75 -9.70
N ASP A 50 -15.57 -0.52 -10.77
CA ASP A 50 -14.55 -1.46 -11.24
C ASP A 50 -13.37 -1.52 -10.25
N ALA A 51 -12.96 -0.39 -9.69
CA ALA A 51 -11.96 -0.33 -8.62
C ALA A 51 -12.41 -1.09 -7.37
N ILE A 52 -13.67 -0.92 -6.96
CA ILE A 52 -14.25 -1.62 -5.81
C ILE A 52 -14.32 -3.13 -6.07
N ALA A 53 -14.73 -3.54 -7.28
CA ALA A 53 -14.80 -4.96 -7.65
C ALA A 53 -13.42 -5.61 -7.58
N ALA A 54 -12.40 -4.98 -8.15
CA ALA A 54 -11.02 -5.46 -8.11
C ALA A 54 -10.46 -5.52 -6.67
N ALA A 55 -10.75 -4.51 -5.85
CA ALA A 55 -10.34 -4.51 -4.45
C ALA A 55 -11.01 -5.62 -3.63
N ARG A 56 -12.30 -5.91 -3.90
CA ARG A 56 -13.03 -7.02 -3.27
C ARG A 56 -12.49 -8.38 -3.67
N GLU A 57 -12.03 -8.54 -4.90
CA GLU A 57 -11.39 -9.77 -5.37
C GLU A 57 -10.01 -9.96 -4.74
N ALA A 58 -9.20 -8.89 -4.64
CA ALA A 58 -7.86 -8.93 -4.06
C ALA A 58 -7.85 -9.10 -2.53
N GLN A 59 -8.87 -8.58 -1.83
CA GLN A 59 -8.89 -8.53 -0.37
C GLN A 59 -8.75 -9.91 0.31
N PRO A 60 -9.47 -10.97 -0.08
CA PRO A 60 -9.30 -12.28 0.55
C PRO A 60 -7.89 -12.86 0.38
N VAL A 61 -7.27 -12.61 -0.77
CA VAL A 61 -5.90 -13.02 -1.07
C VAL A 61 -4.92 -12.30 -0.14
N TRP A 62 -5.07 -10.99 -0.02
CA TRP A 62 -4.27 -10.18 0.90
C TRP A 62 -4.47 -10.59 2.36
N ALA A 63 -5.71 -10.85 2.78
CA ALA A 63 -6.02 -11.29 4.13
C ALA A 63 -5.37 -12.64 4.48
N ALA A 64 -5.18 -13.51 3.49
CA ALA A 64 -4.54 -14.81 3.66
C ALA A 64 -2.99 -14.76 3.61
N THR A 65 -2.39 -13.62 3.23
CA THR A 65 -0.92 -13.50 3.18
C THR A 65 -0.32 -13.48 4.59
N SER A 66 0.88 -14.06 4.72
CA SER A 66 1.62 -14.06 5.98
C SER A 66 2.08 -12.65 6.38
N LEU A 67 2.31 -12.42 7.67
CA LEU A 67 2.86 -11.16 8.17
C LEU A 67 4.23 -10.86 7.55
N ALA A 68 5.07 -11.86 7.35
CA ALA A 68 6.38 -11.70 6.69
C ALA A 68 6.26 -11.15 5.26
N VAL A 69 5.24 -11.54 4.50
CA VAL A 69 4.97 -10.98 3.16
C VAL A 69 4.51 -9.53 3.27
N ARG A 70 3.61 -9.24 4.21
CA ARG A 70 3.11 -7.87 4.42
C ARG A 70 4.25 -6.93 4.84
N GLU A 71 5.15 -7.39 5.70
CA GLU A 71 6.33 -6.64 6.11
C GLU A 71 7.22 -6.28 4.92
N ARG A 72 7.50 -7.24 4.02
CA ARG A 72 8.28 -6.96 2.80
C ARG A 72 7.61 -5.92 1.91
N VAL A 73 6.29 -5.97 1.76
CA VAL A 73 5.54 -4.99 0.98
C VAL A 73 5.63 -3.60 1.60
N ILE A 74 5.42 -3.48 2.91
CA ILE A 74 5.49 -2.20 3.62
C ILE A 74 6.89 -1.61 3.54
N ASN A 75 7.92 -2.43 3.75
CA ASN A 75 9.31 -1.99 3.66
C ASN A 75 9.66 -1.52 2.24
N ALA A 76 9.22 -2.25 1.21
CA ALA A 76 9.41 -1.84 -0.17
C ALA A 76 8.72 -0.50 -0.50
N LEU A 77 7.51 -0.26 0.03
CA LEU A 77 6.83 1.03 -0.11
C LEU A 77 7.61 2.15 0.57
N ARG A 78 8.07 1.93 1.81
CA ARG A 78 8.90 2.90 2.56
C ARG A 78 10.20 3.24 1.80
N GLU A 79 10.90 2.22 1.26
CA GLU A 79 12.10 2.42 0.45
C GLU A 79 11.84 3.27 -0.80
N VAL A 80 10.76 2.98 -1.53
CA VAL A 80 10.39 3.75 -2.72
C VAL A 80 10.05 5.20 -2.38
N MET A 81 9.29 5.42 -1.30
CA MET A 81 8.95 6.76 -0.84
C MET A 81 10.23 7.55 -0.46
N HIS A 82 11.16 6.94 0.26
CA HIS A 82 12.43 7.60 0.60
C HIS A 82 13.29 7.87 -0.63
N ALA A 83 13.42 6.92 -1.53
CA ALA A 83 14.25 7.06 -2.73
C ALA A 83 13.72 8.10 -3.73
N ARG A 84 12.41 8.32 -3.75
CA ARG A 84 11.73 9.22 -4.70
C ARG A 84 11.08 10.45 -4.05
N ALA A 85 11.47 10.78 -2.82
CA ALA A 85 10.85 11.87 -2.07
C ALA A 85 10.92 13.21 -2.80
N GLU A 86 12.04 13.55 -3.40
CA GLU A 86 12.21 14.79 -4.19
C GLU A 86 11.31 14.81 -5.44
N GLU A 87 11.22 13.70 -6.15
CA GLU A 87 10.35 13.57 -7.32
C GLU A 87 8.89 13.76 -6.93
N PHE A 88 8.42 13.07 -5.89
CA PHE A 88 7.05 13.18 -5.40
C PHE A 88 6.74 14.59 -4.93
N ALA A 89 7.61 15.20 -4.13
CA ALA A 89 7.43 16.56 -3.64
C ALA A 89 7.33 17.58 -4.78
N ARG A 90 8.18 17.45 -5.80
CA ARG A 90 8.17 18.33 -6.98
C ARG A 90 6.87 18.19 -7.76
N ARG A 91 6.43 16.98 -8.05
CA ARG A 91 5.18 16.72 -8.77
C ARG A 91 3.96 17.23 -8.03
N GLU A 92 3.91 17.00 -6.72
CA GLU A 92 2.85 17.52 -5.88
C GLU A 92 2.79 19.05 -5.92
N TRP A 93 3.94 19.71 -5.91
CA TRP A 93 4.01 21.16 -6.03
C TRP A 93 3.61 21.65 -7.43
N GLU A 94 4.07 20.99 -8.49
CA GLU A 94 3.72 21.30 -9.88
C GLU A 94 2.21 21.18 -10.13
N GLU A 95 1.55 20.18 -9.54
CA GLU A 95 0.11 19.97 -9.68
C GLU A 95 -0.71 20.97 -8.88
N THR A 96 -0.28 21.28 -7.67
CA THR A 96 -1.12 22.02 -6.70
C THR A 96 -0.73 23.49 -6.54
N GLY A 97 0.52 23.85 -6.81
CA GLY A 97 1.08 25.16 -6.50
C GLY A 97 1.17 25.50 -4.99
N LEU A 98 0.92 24.52 -4.12
CA LEU A 98 0.80 24.71 -2.68
C LEU A 98 2.09 24.37 -1.93
N GLY A 99 2.51 25.24 -1.03
CA GLY A 99 3.65 25.03 -0.15
C GLY A 99 5.00 25.19 -0.85
N ARG A 100 6.06 24.59 -0.28
CA ARG A 100 7.42 24.58 -0.81
C ARG A 100 7.90 23.16 -1.02
N VAL A 101 8.68 22.92 -2.08
CA VAL A 101 9.17 21.59 -2.43
C VAL A 101 9.99 20.98 -1.29
N GLU A 102 10.86 21.79 -0.65
CA GLU A 102 11.73 21.34 0.44
C GLU A 102 10.90 20.80 1.63
N ASP A 103 9.83 21.51 2.01
CA ASP A 103 8.96 21.09 3.10
C ASP A 103 8.19 19.80 2.73
N LYS A 104 7.80 19.66 1.46
CA LYS A 104 7.13 18.45 0.96
C LYS A 104 8.06 17.24 0.97
N VAL A 105 9.35 17.40 0.64
CA VAL A 105 10.35 16.34 0.78
C VAL A 105 10.40 15.84 2.22
N VAL A 106 10.47 16.75 3.20
CA VAL A 106 10.47 16.38 4.62
C VAL A 106 9.17 15.65 5.00
N LYS A 107 8.02 16.10 4.50
CA LYS A 107 6.73 15.42 4.73
C LYS A 107 6.71 13.99 4.19
N VAL A 108 7.18 13.77 2.97
CA VAL A 108 7.26 12.41 2.37
C VAL A 108 8.13 11.50 3.21
N HIS A 109 9.32 11.97 3.63
CA HIS A 109 10.19 11.18 4.51
C HIS A 109 9.53 10.89 5.87
N ASN A 110 8.84 11.87 6.46
CA ASN A 110 8.15 11.68 7.73
C ASN A 110 6.99 10.71 7.59
N ALA A 111 6.19 10.79 6.54
CA ALA A 111 5.10 9.84 6.27
C ALA A 111 5.63 8.42 6.10
N ALA A 112 6.68 8.23 5.29
CA ALA A 112 7.29 6.91 5.09
C ALA A 112 7.81 6.28 6.39
N ARG A 113 8.35 7.10 7.30
CA ARG A 113 8.93 6.65 8.57
C ARG A 113 7.90 6.46 9.68
N ALA A 114 6.92 7.37 9.78
CA ALA A 114 6.03 7.46 10.93
C ALA A 114 4.66 6.81 10.71
N THR A 115 4.30 6.46 9.45
CA THR A 115 3.08 5.71 9.21
C THR A 115 3.20 4.30 9.79
N PRO A 116 2.26 3.91 10.66
CA PRO A 116 2.26 2.61 11.30
C PRO A 116 2.32 1.45 10.30
N GLY A 117 3.07 0.42 10.65
CA GLY A 117 3.19 -0.83 9.90
C GLY A 117 2.79 -2.04 10.74
N LEU A 118 3.49 -3.16 10.57
CA LEU A 118 3.19 -4.38 11.32
C LEU A 118 3.50 -4.25 12.81
N GLU A 119 4.35 -3.32 13.19
CA GLU A 119 4.66 -3.01 14.58
C GLU A 119 3.43 -2.65 15.41
N ASP A 120 2.38 -2.11 14.77
CA ASP A 120 1.12 -1.78 15.44
C ASP A 120 0.13 -2.96 15.51
N LEU A 121 0.46 -4.08 14.89
CA LEU A 121 -0.36 -5.30 14.96
C LEU A 121 0.02 -6.21 16.13
N GLU A 122 1.00 -5.82 16.96
CA GLU A 122 1.36 -6.59 18.15
C GLU A 122 0.16 -6.68 19.09
N PRO A 123 -0.22 -7.90 19.52
CA PRO A 123 -1.35 -8.06 20.40
C PRO A 123 -1.05 -7.45 21.77
N ARG A 124 -2.04 -6.79 22.36
CA ARG A 124 -1.96 -6.28 23.73
C ARG A 124 -2.50 -7.31 24.70
N VAL A 125 -1.77 -7.52 25.80
CA VAL A 125 -2.14 -8.52 26.77
C VAL A 125 -2.21 -7.89 28.16
N TRP A 126 -3.33 -8.11 28.85
CA TRP A 126 -3.51 -7.71 30.25
C TRP A 126 -3.75 -8.94 31.10
N ASN A 127 -3.08 -9.00 32.23
CA ASN A 127 -3.25 -10.03 33.23
C ASN A 127 -3.91 -9.43 34.49
N GLY A 128 -4.78 -10.19 35.13
CA GLY A 128 -5.44 -9.82 36.38
C GLY A 128 -5.83 -11.04 37.20
N ASP A 129 -6.32 -10.82 38.42
CA ASP A 129 -6.65 -11.90 39.37
C ASP A 129 -7.69 -12.91 38.86
N LYS A 130 -8.47 -12.55 37.87
CA LYS A 130 -9.59 -13.34 37.33
C LYS A 130 -9.38 -13.81 35.89
N GLY A 131 -8.21 -13.61 35.31
CA GLY A 131 -7.92 -14.09 33.96
C GLY A 131 -7.00 -13.23 33.14
N LEU A 132 -6.88 -13.61 31.87
CA LEU A 132 -6.06 -12.97 30.85
C LEU A 132 -6.98 -12.39 29.75
N VAL A 133 -6.70 -11.18 29.30
CA VAL A 133 -7.34 -10.55 28.15
C VAL A 133 -6.30 -10.34 27.06
N VAL A 134 -6.62 -10.77 25.85
CA VAL A 134 -5.80 -10.50 24.66
C VAL A 134 -6.63 -9.66 23.70
N GLU A 135 -6.05 -8.54 23.25
CA GLU A 135 -6.65 -7.65 22.24
C GLU A 135 -5.84 -7.77 20.95
N GLU A 136 -6.52 -8.08 19.85
CA GLU A 136 -5.95 -8.16 18.52
C GLU A 136 -6.81 -7.35 17.55
N TYR A 137 -6.17 -6.80 16.51
CA TYR A 137 -6.88 -6.09 15.45
C TYR A 137 -7.50 -7.06 14.43
N ALA A 138 -8.77 -6.84 14.12
CA ALA A 138 -9.44 -7.51 13.02
C ALA A 138 -9.34 -6.69 11.71
N PRO A 139 -9.29 -7.33 10.53
CA PRO A 139 -9.23 -6.63 9.26
C PRO A 139 -10.53 -5.89 8.96
N PHE A 140 -10.43 -4.66 8.43
CA PHE A 140 -11.58 -3.89 7.95
C PHE A 140 -12.12 -4.40 6.61
N GLY A 141 -11.29 -5.06 5.81
CA GLY A 141 -11.62 -5.45 4.44
C GLY A 141 -11.21 -4.38 3.43
N VAL A 142 -12.12 -4.03 2.52
CA VAL A 142 -11.87 -3.00 1.51
C VAL A 142 -12.07 -1.61 2.13
N VAL A 143 -11.08 -0.75 1.95
CA VAL A 143 -11.08 0.62 2.46
C VAL A 143 -11.10 1.60 1.30
N ALA A 144 -11.94 2.64 1.39
CA ALA A 144 -11.89 3.79 0.49
C ALA A 144 -11.09 4.91 1.14
N ALA A 145 -10.16 5.49 0.39
CA ALA A 145 -9.37 6.62 0.84
C ALA A 145 -9.54 7.81 -0.12
N VAL A 146 -9.70 9.00 0.45
CA VAL A 146 -9.70 10.26 -0.30
C VAL A 146 -8.52 11.08 0.16
N THR A 147 -7.60 11.37 -0.76
CA THR A 147 -6.40 12.13 -0.44
C THR A 147 -6.64 13.63 -0.61
N PRO A 148 -6.12 14.49 0.29
CA PRO A 148 -6.26 15.93 0.17
C PRO A 148 -5.33 16.51 -0.89
N SER A 149 -5.70 17.64 -1.50
CA SER A 149 -4.86 18.34 -2.48
C SER A 149 -3.55 18.89 -1.87
N THR A 150 -3.53 19.12 -0.55
CA THR A 150 -2.36 19.69 0.13
C THR A 150 -1.18 18.74 0.30
N HIS A 151 -1.41 17.44 0.29
CA HIS A 151 -0.40 16.37 0.24
C HIS A 151 -1.06 15.04 -0.16
N PRO A 152 -1.20 14.82 -1.45
CA PRO A 152 -1.87 13.62 -1.97
C PRO A 152 -1.02 12.34 -1.86
N ILE A 153 0.26 12.45 -1.57
CA ILE A 153 1.20 11.31 -1.54
C ILE A 153 1.37 10.73 -0.15
N PRO A 154 1.61 11.47 0.92
CA PRO A 154 1.75 10.91 2.27
C PRO A 154 0.44 10.54 2.91
#